data_7ea36fd6f8b7b976b10e06e8e4f59053
#
_entry.id   7ea36fd6f8b7b976b10e06e8e4f59053
#
_cell.length_a   1.000
_cell.length_b   1.000
_cell.length_c   1.000
_cell.angle_alpha   90.00
_cell.angle_beta   90.00
_cell.angle_gamma   90.00
#
_symmetry.space_group_name_H-M   'P 1'
#
loop_
_entity.id
_entity.type
_entity.pdbx_description
1 polymer ?
#
loop_
_entity_poly.entity_id
_entity_poly.type
_entity_poly.pdbx_seq_one_letter_code
_entity_poly.pdbx_strand_id
1 'polypeptide(L)'
;GPIESVVVKRVTPPEARRQRENDASHQRKLRSYAVECAFYESTAERCTAISRVPRCLGTRRLSTPEGWLFVLEDLDASGFPERRRSVSESEIELCLTWLADFHAVFLGQPPTDLWKTGTYWHLATRRDELPAISDARLRRAAPTLDARLNACKFKTLVHGDAKLANFCFGQRGVAAVDFQYVGGGSGIKDVAYFFSSCWDAQECEARTPHTLELYFRILRARMTER
;
A
#
# COMPACT_ATOMS: atom_id res chain seq x y z
N GLY A 1 13.18 15.45 18.60
CA GLY A 1 14.62 15.24 18.84
C GLY A 1 15.43 15.56 17.60
N PRO A 2 16.77 15.65 17.68
CA PRO A 2 17.62 15.82 16.50
C PRO A 2 17.43 14.67 15.53
N ILE A 3 17.51 14.95 14.22
CA ILE A 3 17.48 13.94 13.17
C ILE A 3 18.87 13.31 13.10
N GLU A 4 18.98 12.02 13.43
CA GLU A 4 20.26 11.30 13.42
C GLU A 4 20.62 10.81 12.01
N SER A 5 19.61 10.36 11.27
CA SER A 5 19.77 9.87 9.90
C SER A 5 18.49 10.09 9.10
N VAL A 6 18.62 10.06 7.77
CA VAL A 6 17.50 10.19 6.83
C VAL A 6 17.67 9.20 5.69
N VAL A 7 16.53 8.76 5.14
CA VAL A 7 16.50 8.00 3.89
C VAL A 7 16.28 8.95 2.72
N VAL A 8 17.22 8.96 1.77
CA VAL A 8 17.09 9.71 0.53
C VAL A 8 16.73 8.74 -0.60
N LYS A 9 15.48 8.82 -1.06
CA LYS A 9 14.99 8.04 -2.20
C LYS A 9 15.01 8.92 -3.45
N ARG A 10 15.95 8.64 -4.36
CA ARG A 10 15.97 9.27 -5.68
C ARG A 10 15.42 8.30 -6.72
N VAL A 11 14.42 8.73 -7.45
CA VAL A 11 13.80 7.95 -8.51
C VAL A 11 13.98 8.68 -9.83
N THR A 12 14.66 8.02 -10.77
CA THR A 12 14.77 8.47 -12.15
C THR A 12 14.03 7.43 -13.00
N PRO A 13 12.95 7.82 -13.69
CA PRO A 13 12.30 6.90 -14.62
C PRO A 13 13.30 6.38 -15.65
N PRO A 14 13.19 5.12 -16.09
CA PRO A 14 14.04 4.64 -17.18
C PRO A 14 13.85 5.53 -18.40
N GLU A 15 14.95 5.88 -19.06
CA GLU A 15 14.91 6.65 -20.31
C GLU A 15 13.95 5.98 -21.29
N ALA A 16 12.91 6.71 -21.69
CA ALA A 16 11.97 6.21 -22.68
C ALA A 16 12.74 6.03 -23.99
N ARG A 17 12.97 4.79 -24.43
CA ARG A 17 13.23 4.57 -25.85
C ARG A 17 12.02 5.14 -26.59
N ARG A 18 12.22 5.94 -27.65
CA ARG A 18 11.18 6.69 -28.40
C ARG A 18 9.87 5.92 -28.71
N GLN A 19 9.89 4.59 -28.70
CA GLN A 19 8.73 3.71 -28.86
C GLN A 19 7.94 3.43 -27.57
N ARG A 20 8.44 3.83 -26.38
CA ARG A 20 7.84 3.52 -25.07
C ARG A 20 7.22 4.71 -24.35
N GLU A 21 7.27 5.91 -24.91
CA GLU A 21 6.67 7.10 -24.27
C GLU A 21 5.15 6.97 -24.05
N ASN A 22 4.48 6.20 -24.90
CA ASN A 22 3.06 5.86 -24.78
C ASN A 22 2.79 4.47 -24.18
N ASP A 23 3.81 3.77 -23.68
CA ASP A 23 3.64 2.48 -23.04
C ASP A 23 2.87 2.66 -21.71
N ALA A 24 1.73 1.99 -21.61
CA ALA A 24 0.87 2.03 -20.40
C ALA A 24 1.65 1.67 -19.12
N SER A 25 2.66 0.80 -19.22
CA SER A 25 3.54 0.43 -18.12
C SER A 25 4.42 1.60 -17.67
N HIS A 26 4.99 2.36 -18.63
CA HIS A 26 5.81 3.55 -18.34
C HIS A 26 4.95 4.65 -17.67
N GLN A 27 3.79 4.96 -18.25
CA GLN A 27 2.87 5.96 -17.71
C GLN A 27 2.40 5.59 -16.30
N ARG A 28 2.10 4.31 -16.07
CA ARG A 28 1.73 3.81 -14.73
C ARG A 28 2.88 4.03 -13.74
N LYS A 29 4.12 3.78 -14.14
CA LYS A 29 5.29 3.97 -13.29
C LYS A 29 5.51 5.45 -12.95
N LEU A 30 5.42 6.35 -13.92
CA LEU A 30 5.48 7.79 -13.69
C LEU A 30 4.38 8.24 -12.72
N ARG A 31 3.14 7.76 -12.94
CA ARG A 31 2.02 8.07 -12.06
C ARG A 31 2.25 7.55 -10.64
N SER A 32 2.85 6.37 -10.47
CA SER A 32 3.10 5.81 -9.13
C SER A 32 4.02 6.69 -8.29
N TYR A 33 5.03 7.31 -8.89
CA TYR A 33 5.92 8.25 -8.18
C TYR A 33 5.23 9.57 -7.84
N ALA A 34 4.40 10.08 -8.75
CA ALA A 34 3.60 11.27 -8.48
C ALA A 34 2.61 11.03 -7.34
N VAL A 35 1.99 9.85 -7.28
CA VAL A 35 1.10 9.44 -6.20
C VAL A 35 1.83 9.34 -4.87
N GLU A 36 3.01 8.72 -4.85
CA GLU A 36 3.81 8.63 -3.62
C GLU A 36 4.20 10.02 -3.11
N CYS A 37 4.54 10.96 -4.01
CA CYS A 37 4.82 12.34 -3.67
C CYS A 37 3.59 13.01 -3.03
N ALA A 38 2.43 12.94 -3.69
CA ALA A 38 1.18 13.50 -3.20
C ALA A 38 0.77 12.90 -1.84
N PHE A 39 0.98 11.59 -1.64
CA PHE A 39 0.72 10.96 -0.35
C PHE A 39 1.55 11.59 0.77
N TYR A 40 2.86 11.72 0.57
CA TYR A 40 3.74 12.29 1.59
C TYR A 40 3.51 13.80 1.81
N GLU A 41 3.10 14.55 0.79
CA GLU A 41 2.88 16.01 0.89
C GLU A 41 1.57 16.38 1.57
N SER A 42 0.52 15.55 1.44
CA SER A 42 -0.85 15.98 1.84
C SER A 42 -1.64 14.95 2.65
N THR A 43 -1.22 13.70 2.69
CA THR A 43 -2.01 12.61 3.29
C THR A 43 -1.33 11.97 4.50
N ALA A 44 -0.01 11.79 4.43
CA ALA A 44 0.77 11.07 5.43
C ALA A 44 0.69 11.69 6.85
N GLU A 45 0.53 13.01 6.96
CA GLU A 45 0.39 13.71 8.24
C GLU A 45 -0.85 13.29 9.05
N ARG A 46 -1.85 12.73 8.37
CA ARG A 46 -3.07 12.24 9.00
C ARG A 46 -2.92 10.81 9.57
N CYS A 47 -1.86 10.10 9.21
CA CYS A 47 -1.54 8.80 9.79
C CYS A 47 -1.22 8.95 11.27
N THR A 48 -1.63 7.97 12.06
CA THR A 48 -1.48 8.00 13.52
C THR A 48 -0.17 7.36 13.98
N ALA A 49 0.06 7.32 15.29
CA ALA A 49 1.15 6.54 15.85
C ALA A 49 0.97 5.01 15.63
N ILE A 50 -0.27 4.55 15.37
CA ILE A 50 -0.61 3.15 15.09
C ILE A 50 -0.40 2.85 13.60
N SER A 51 -0.99 3.64 12.72
CA SER A 51 -0.73 3.55 11.27
C SER A 51 0.53 4.33 10.88
N ARG A 52 1.63 4.06 11.57
CA ARG A 52 2.92 4.75 11.46
C ARG A 52 3.48 4.67 10.04
N VAL A 53 3.89 5.81 9.51
CA VAL A 53 4.59 5.97 8.23
C VAL A 53 5.85 6.83 8.44
N PRO A 54 6.85 6.79 7.56
CA PRO A 54 8.00 7.69 7.65
C PRO A 54 7.53 9.15 7.59
N ARG A 55 8.05 10.00 8.45
CA ARG A 55 7.85 11.44 8.34
C ARG A 55 8.54 11.93 7.07
N CYS A 56 7.81 12.65 6.23
CA CYS A 56 8.39 13.32 5.06
C CYS A 56 9.10 14.61 5.53
N LEU A 57 10.39 14.72 5.22
CA LEU A 57 11.19 15.90 5.49
C LEU A 57 11.26 16.82 4.27
N GLY A 58 10.95 16.30 3.11
CA GLY A 58 10.83 17.06 1.87
C GLY A 58 10.71 16.17 0.65
N THR A 59 10.05 16.69 -0.37
CA THR A 59 9.97 16.10 -1.70
C THR A 59 10.41 17.11 -2.74
N ARG A 60 10.92 16.65 -3.86
CA ARG A 60 11.26 17.52 -4.99
C ARG A 60 11.08 16.77 -6.31
N ARG A 61 10.36 17.38 -7.25
CA ARG A 61 10.40 16.94 -8.64
C ARG A 61 11.68 17.46 -9.28
N LEU A 62 12.41 16.56 -9.94
CA LEU A 62 13.65 16.87 -10.66
C LEU A 62 13.33 17.08 -12.15
N SER A 63 13.95 18.06 -12.77
CA SER A 63 13.78 18.35 -14.20
C SER A 63 14.88 17.76 -15.05
N THR A 64 16.08 17.55 -14.49
CA THR A 64 17.24 17.07 -15.25
C THR A 64 18.14 16.16 -14.38
N PRO A 65 18.16 14.83 -14.60
CA PRO A 65 17.15 14.08 -15.34
C PRO A 65 15.80 14.12 -14.62
N GLU A 66 14.69 14.02 -15.37
CA GLU A 66 13.36 14.00 -14.81
C GLU A 66 13.23 12.90 -13.74
N GLY A 67 12.57 13.22 -12.63
CA GLY A 67 12.42 12.26 -11.54
C GLY A 67 11.87 12.87 -10.28
N TRP A 68 11.98 12.12 -9.20
CA TRP A 68 11.56 12.56 -7.87
C TRP A 68 12.66 12.30 -6.84
N LEU A 69 12.76 13.21 -5.90
CA LEU A 69 13.60 13.09 -4.72
C LEU A 69 12.69 13.14 -3.49
N PHE A 70 12.85 12.18 -2.60
CA PHE A 70 12.20 12.14 -1.30
C PHE A 70 13.27 12.14 -0.23
N VAL A 71 13.09 12.95 0.79
CA VAL A 71 13.88 12.92 2.03
C VAL A 71 12.92 12.49 3.14
N LEU A 72 13.10 11.29 3.63
CA LEU A 72 12.21 10.64 4.58
C LEU A 72 12.97 10.36 5.88
N GLU A 73 12.24 10.29 6.97
CA GLU A 73 12.71 9.77 8.22
C GLU A 73 13.29 8.36 8.04
N ASP A 74 14.42 8.12 8.70
CA ASP A 74 14.97 6.78 8.82
C ASP A 74 14.21 6.00 9.91
N LEU A 75 13.42 5.04 9.47
CA LEU A 75 12.64 4.20 10.38
C LEU A 75 13.51 3.29 11.24
N ASP A 76 14.70 2.90 10.76
CA ASP A 76 15.61 2.06 11.55
C ASP A 76 16.10 2.84 12.77
N ALA A 77 16.55 4.07 12.58
CA ALA A 77 16.92 4.99 13.66
C ALA A 77 15.72 5.39 14.53
N SER A 78 14.52 5.34 13.99
CA SER A 78 13.28 5.68 14.70
C SER A 78 12.65 4.51 15.46
N GLY A 79 13.33 3.35 15.52
CA GLY A 79 12.94 2.19 16.32
C GLY A 79 12.14 1.12 15.58
N PHE A 80 12.22 1.08 14.24
CA PHE A 80 11.63 0.04 13.37
C PHE A 80 12.68 -0.60 12.44
N PRO A 81 13.78 -1.16 13.00
CA PRO A 81 14.92 -1.60 12.20
C PRO A 81 14.73 -2.95 11.51
N GLU A 82 13.68 -3.69 11.86
CA GLU A 82 13.59 -5.08 11.47
C GLU A 82 12.70 -5.28 10.23
N ARG A 83 13.12 -6.17 9.34
CA ARG A 83 12.38 -6.64 8.17
C ARG A 83 12.15 -8.14 8.31
N ARG A 84 10.94 -8.61 7.99
CA ARG A 84 10.55 -10.01 8.14
C ARG A 84 10.44 -10.71 6.80
N ARG A 85 10.82 -11.98 6.76
CA ARG A 85 10.54 -12.90 5.64
C ARG A 85 9.40 -13.86 5.96
N SER A 86 9.13 -14.06 7.23
CA SER A 86 7.99 -14.78 7.78
C SER A 86 7.55 -14.08 9.06
N VAL A 87 6.31 -14.26 9.46
CA VAL A 87 5.71 -13.57 10.61
C VAL A 87 5.02 -14.56 11.54
N SER A 88 5.10 -14.27 12.84
CA SER A 88 4.30 -14.92 13.87
C SER A 88 2.86 -14.40 13.87
N GLU A 89 1.97 -15.07 14.60
CA GLU A 89 0.58 -14.61 14.74
C GLU A 89 0.49 -13.22 15.39
N SER A 90 1.33 -12.94 16.37
CA SER A 90 1.40 -11.61 16.99
C SER A 90 1.88 -10.52 16.03
N GLU A 91 2.83 -10.82 15.15
CA GLU A 91 3.28 -9.89 14.12
C GLU A 91 2.23 -9.68 13.02
N ILE A 92 1.44 -10.70 12.69
CA ILE A 92 0.26 -10.56 11.83
C ILE A 92 -0.75 -9.59 12.46
N GLU A 93 -1.04 -9.75 13.75
CA GLU A 93 -1.95 -8.85 14.47
C GLU A 93 -1.45 -7.40 14.47
N LEU A 94 -0.14 -7.17 14.62
CA LEU A 94 0.45 -5.82 14.49
C LEU A 94 0.22 -5.22 13.11
N CYS A 95 0.45 -5.99 12.03
CA CYS A 95 0.22 -5.51 10.67
C CYS A 95 -1.28 -5.26 10.41
N LEU A 96 -2.17 -6.12 10.89
CA LEU A 96 -3.61 -5.92 10.79
C LEU A 96 -4.09 -4.71 11.59
N THR A 97 -3.49 -4.45 12.75
CA THR A 97 -3.77 -3.27 13.55
C THR A 97 -3.38 -2.00 12.80
N TRP A 98 -2.21 -2.00 12.15
CA TRP A 98 -1.78 -0.92 11.28
C TRP A 98 -2.77 -0.70 10.11
N LEU A 99 -3.12 -1.76 9.39
CA LEU A 99 -4.06 -1.69 8.27
C LEU A 99 -5.43 -1.19 8.71
N ALA A 100 -5.96 -1.72 9.81
CA ALA A 100 -7.26 -1.35 10.33
C ALA A 100 -7.30 0.13 10.78
N ASP A 101 -6.24 0.61 11.44
CA ASP A 101 -6.15 2.02 11.83
C ASP A 101 -6.06 2.93 10.60
N PHE A 102 -5.21 2.59 9.62
CA PHE A 102 -5.11 3.32 8.35
C PHE A 102 -6.46 3.38 7.63
N HIS A 103 -7.15 2.25 7.50
CA HIS A 103 -8.46 2.19 6.86
C HIS A 103 -9.53 2.97 7.63
N ALA A 104 -9.48 3.01 8.97
CA ALA A 104 -10.41 3.79 9.79
C ALA A 104 -10.15 5.30 9.65
N VAL A 105 -8.87 5.73 9.61
CA VAL A 105 -8.50 7.15 9.41
C VAL A 105 -9.08 7.72 8.14
N PHE A 106 -9.03 6.95 7.06
CA PHE A 106 -9.39 7.41 5.74
C PHE A 106 -10.76 6.93 5.25
N LEU A 107 -11.59 6.34 6.13
CA LEU A 107 -12.91 5.84 5.76
C LEU A 107 -13.79 6.97 5.21
N GLY A 108 -14.37 6.73 4.03
CA GLY A 108 -15.21 7.70 3.33
C GLY A 108 -14.45 8.86 2.66
N GLN A 109 -13.13 8.90 2.76
CA GLN A 109 -12.34 9.97 2.15
C GLN A 109 -12.11 9.71 0.65
N PRO A 110 -12.23 10.74 -0.20
CA PRO A 110 -11.88 10.61 -1.61
C PRO A 110 -10.36 10.52 -1.78
N PRO A 111 -9.87 9.78 -2.78
CA PRO A 111 -8.44 9.64 -3.06
C PRO A 111 -7.91 10.84 -3.90
N THR A 112 -7.95 12.04 -3.33
CA THR A 112 -7.49 13.25 -4.00
C THR A 112 -6.01 13.15 -4.33
N ASP A 113 -5.64 13.37 -5.59
CA ASP A 113 -4.29 13.26 -6.17
C ASP A 113 -3.64 11.86 -6.08
N LEU A 114 -4.34 10.89 -5.50
CA LEU A 114 -3.93 9.50 -5.39
C LEU A 114 -4.50 8.64 -6.53
N TRP A 115 -4.28 7.32 -6.49
CA TRP A 115 -4.93 6.42 -7.42
C TRP A 115 -6.44 6.38 -7.15
N LYS A 116 -7.26 6.57 -8.20
CA LYS A 116 -8.71 6.37 -8.10
C LYS A 116 -9.05 4.99 -7.57
N THR A 117 -8.32 3.98 -8.02
CA THR A 117 -8.35 2.61 -7.50
C THR A 117 -6.96 2.25 -7.03
N GLY A 118 -6.76 2.25 -5.70
CA GLY A 118 -5.51 1.88 -5.06
C GLY A 118 -5.31 0.38 -5.16
N THR A 119 -4.25 -0.05 -5.83
CA THR A 119 -3.71 -1.41 -5.80
C THR A 119 -2.55 -1.54 -6.79
N TYR A 120 -1.57 -2.36 -6.48
CA TYR A 120 -0.49 -2.72 -7.39
C TYR A 120 -1.01 -3.35 -8.69
N TRP A 121 -2.02 -4.22 -8.58
CA TRP A 121 -2.66 -4.86 -9.72
C TRP A 121 -4.14 -4.46 -9.82
N HIS A 122 -4.53 -3.88 -10.96
CA HIS A 122 -5.90 -3.46 -11.23
C HIS A 122 -6.24 -3.72 -12.70
N LEU A 123 -7.41 -4.29 -12.99
CA LEU A 123 -7.80 -4.67 -14.34
C LEU A 123 -7.69 -3.53 -15.36
N ALA A 124 -8.09 -2.31 -14.99
CA ALA A 124 -8.04 -1.17 -15.91
C ALA A 124 -6.60 -0.76 -16.28
N THR A 125 -5.62 -1.02 -15.42
CA THR A 125 -4.21 -0.68 -15.65
C THR A 125 -3.38 -1.85 -16.17
N ARG A 126 -3.95 -3.07 -16.20
CA ARG A 126 -3.26 -4.32 -16.56
C ARG A 126 -4.08 -5.19 -17.50
N ARG A 127 -4.71 -4.55 -18.49
CA ARG A 127 -5.63 -5.22 -19.42
C ARG A 127 -4.97 -6.35 -20.21
N ASP A 128 -3.72 -6.15 -20.55
CA ASP A 128 -2.90 -7.10 -21.33
C ASP A 128 -2.48 -8.32 -20.50
N GLU A 129 -2.45 -8.21 -19.18
CA GLU A 129 -2.08 -9.30 -18.29
C GLU A 129 -3.25 -10.27 -18.02
N LEU A 130 -4.50 -9.79 -18.12
CA LEU A 130 -5.68 -10.63 -17.91
C LEU A 130 -5.76 -11.85 -18.84
N PRO A 131 -5.52 -11.74 -20.17
CA PRO A 131 -5.50 -12.89 -21.05
C PRO A 131 -4.37 -13.89 -20.73
N ALA A 132 -3.28 -13.41 -20.11
CA ALA A 132 -2.11 -14.22 -19.75
C ALA A 132 -2.31 -15.06 -18.47
N ILE A 133 -3.38 -14.83 -17.71
CA ILE A 133 -3.71 -15.64 -16.53
C ILE A 133 -4.01 -17.08 -16.98
N SER A 134 -3.20 -18.04 -16.51
CA SER A 134 -3.31 -19.46 -16.87
C SER A 134 -4.58 -20.11 -16.31
N ASP A 135 -4.99 -19.75 -15.09
CA ASP A 135 -6.24 -20.24 -14.51
C ASP A 135 -7.47 -19.65 -15.23
N ALA A 136 -8.15 -20.50 -16.01
CA ALA A 136 -9.31 -20.11 -16.78
C ALA A 136 -10.53 -19.72 -15.92
N ARG A 137 -10.65 -20.23 -14.69
CA ARG A 137 -11.73 -19.88 -13.76
C ARG A 137 -11.48 -18.47 -13.21
N LEU A 138 -10.26 -18.20 -12.75
CA LEU A 138 -9.87 -16.89 -12.25
C LEU A 138 -9.99 -15.84 -13.37
N ARG A 139 -9.48 -16.12 -14.56
CA ARG A 139 -9.58 -15.21 -15.71
C ARG A 139 -11.03 -14.85 -16.05
N ARG A 140 -11.96 -15.79 -16.00
CA ARG A 140 -13.39 -15.52 -16.21
C ARG A 140 -14.03 -14.76 -15.05
N ALA A 141 -13.64 -15.04 -13.82
CA ALA A 141 -14.19 -14.41 -12.61
C ALA A 141 -13.65 -12.97 -12.36
N ALA A 142 -12.45 -12.67 -12.85
CA ALA A 142 -11.75 -11.43 -12.52
C ALA A 142 -12.56 -10.15 -12.79
N PRO A 143 -13.27 -9.97 -13.93
CA PRO A 143 -14.10 -8.79 -14.14
C PRO A 143 -15.23 -8.64 -13.12
N THR A 144 -15.87 -9.76 -12.74
CA THR A 144 -16.96 -9.77 -11.75
C THR A 144 -16.42 -9.46 -10.35
N LEU A 145 -15.27 -10.03 -9.98
CA LEU A 145 -14.62 -9.76 -8.70
C LEU A 145 -14.20 -8.28 -8.61
N ASP A 146 -13.59 -7.74 -9.67
CA ASP A 146 -13.21 -6.33 -9.72
C ASP A 146 -14.43 -5.42 -9.60
N ALA A 147 -15.53 -5.70 -10.33
CA ALA A 147 -16.77 -4.95 -10.25
C ALA A 147 -17.37 -4.98 -8.83
N ARG A 148 -17.40 -6.13 -8.17
CA ARG A 148 -17.88 -6.26 -6.77
C ARG A 148 -17.02 -5.46 -5.79
N LEU A 149 -15.71 -5.52 -5.90
CA LEU A 149 -14.78 -4.73 -5.06
C LEU A 149 -14.98 -3.22 -5.30
N ASN A 150 -15.19 -2.83 -6.56
CA ASN A 150 -15.42 -1.43 -6.91
C ASN A 150 -16.83 -0.95 -6.52
N ALA A 151 -17.82 -1.83 -6.38
CA ALA A 151 -19.16 -1.50 -5.90
C ALA A 151 -19.30 -1.56 -4.36
N CYS A 152 -18.26 -1.94 -3.64
CA CYS A 152 -18.29 -2.00 -2.17
C CYS A 152 -18.72 -0.65 -1.58
N LYS A 153 -19.68 -0.69 -0.64
CA LYS A 153 -20.23 0.50 0.02
C LYS A 153 -19.18 1.24 0.86
N PHE A 154 -18.35 0.48 1.58
CA PHE A 154 -17.35 1.05 2.48
C PHE A 154 -16.04 1.25 1.73
N LYS A 155 -15.74 2.50 1.41
CA LYS A 155 -14.52 2.94 0.74
C LYS A 155 -13.61 3.65 1.73
N THR A 156 -12.32 3.43 1.56
CA THR A 156 -11.25 4.11 2.29
C THR A 156 -10.09 4.36 1.36
N LEU A 157 -9.01 4.94 1.84
CA LEU A 157 -7.73 4.78 1.18
C LEU A 157 -7.18 3.39 1.53
N VAL A 158 -6.57 2.74 0.55
CA VAL A 158 -5.79 1.51 0.71
C VAL A 158 -4.34 1.80 0.40
N HIS A 159 -3.42 1.09 1.06
CA HIS A 159 -1.98 1.17 0.77
C HIS A 159 -1.69 0.76 -0.68
N GLY A 160 -2.40 -0.26 -1.15
CA GLY A 160 -2.36 -0.73 -2.52
C GLY A 160 -1.19 -1.66 -2.87
N ASP A 161 -0.19 -1.78 -1.99
CA ASP A 161 0.94 -2.73 -2.09
C ASP A 161 1.30 -3.25 -0.68
N ALA A 162 0.30 -3.60 0.13
CA ALA A 162 0.42 -3.99 1.53
C ALA A 162 1.02 -5.40 1.72
N LYS A 163 2.14 -5.71 1.06
CA LYS A 163 2.88 -6.95 1.27
C LYS A 163 3.78 -6.86 2.50
N LEU A 164 4.12 -8.00 3.08
CA LEU A 164 4.98 -8.10 4.26
C LEU A 164 6.29 -7.31 4.11
N ALA A 165 6.90 -7.33 2.93
CA ALA A 165 8.15 -6.62 2.66
C ALA A 165 8.06 -5.08 2.82
N ASN A 166 6.85 -4.51 2.84
CA ASN A 166 6.62 -3.08 3.01
C ASN A 166 6.31 -2.71 4.47
N PHE A 167 6.40 -3.67 5.41
CA PHE A 167 6.30 -3.41 6.85
C PHE A 167 7.67 -3.46 7.53
N CYS A 168 7.91 -2.47 8.36
CA CYS A 168 9.10 -2.32 9.19
C CYS A 168 8.70 -2.56 10.65
N PHE A 169 9.38 -3.50 11.32
CA PHE A 169 9.02 -3.95 12.67
C PHE A 169 9.94 -3.32 13.71
N GLY A 170 9.39 -3.07 14.88
CA GLY A 170 10.10 -2.56 16.03
C GLY A 170 9.37 -2.85 17.34
N GLN A 171 9.97 -2.50 18.46
CA GLN A 171 9.38 -2.74 19.78
C GLN A 171 8.03 -2.04 20.00
N ARG A 172 7.76 -0.96 19.28
CA ARG A 172 6.54 -0.16 19.40
C ARG A 172 5.45 -0.53 18.39
N GLY A 173 5.61 -1.60 17.64
CA GLY A 173 4.67 -2.04 16.60
C GLY A 173 5.30 -2.10 15.21
N VAL A 174 4.55 -1.71 14.20
CA VAL A 174 5.00 -1.71 12.81
C VAL A 174 4.79 -0.34 12.16
N ALA A 175 5.62 -0.04 11.17
CA ALA A 175 5.46 1.09 10.26
C ALA A 175 5.41 0.59 8.83
N ALA A 176 4.69 1.28 7.93
CA ALA A 176 4.65 0.92 6.53
C ALA A 176 5.38 1.92 5.65
N VAL A 177 5.88 1.43 4.49
CA VAL A 177 6.61 2.18 3.48
C VAL A 177 6.12 1.84 2.08
N ASP A 178 6.53 2.62 1.09
CA ASP A 178 6.25 2.41 -0.35
C ASP A 178 4.78 2.64 -0.74
N PHE A 179 4.36 3.90 -0.68
CA PHE A 179 2.99 4.35 -0.98
C PHE A 179 2.74 4.65 -2.47
N GLN A 180 3.45 3.99 -3.38
CA GLN A 180 3.34 4.21 -4.82
C GLN A 180 1.96 3.83 -5.39
N TYR A 181 1.21 2.98 -4.70
CA TYR A 181 -0.09 2.47 -5.14
C TYR A 181 -1.24 2.86 -4.21
N VAL A 182 -1.00 3.80 -3.31
CA VAL A 182 -2.04 4.30 -2.39
C VAL A 182 -3.17 4.96 -3.17
N GLY A 183 -4.40 4.67 -2.77
CA GLY A 183 -5.58 5.23 -3.44
C GLY A 183 -6.90 4.69 -2.90
N GLY A 184 -7.99 4.99 -3.60
CA GLY A 184 -9.33 4.59 -3.18
C GLY A 184 -9.58 3.08 -3.31
N GLY A 185 -10.24 2.49 -2.33
CA GLY A 185 -10.59 1.07 -2.39
C GLY A 185 -11.38 0.57 -1.18
N SER A 186 -11.65 -0.72 -1.18
CA SER A 186 -12.10 -1.42 0.04
C SER A 186 -10.86 -1.94 0.77
N GLY A 187 -10.77 -1.69 2.08
CA GLY A 187 -9.61 -2.10 2.90
C GLY A 187 -9.28 -3.60 2.83
N ILE A 188 -10.27 -4.43 2.49
CA ILE A 188 -10.07 -5.86 2.32
C ILE A 188 -9.05 -6.21 1.21
N LYS A 189 -8.81 -5.30 0.25
CA LYS A 189 -7.80 -5.50 -0.81
C LYS A 189 -6.40 -5.59 -0.21
N ASP A 190 -6.07 -4.69 0.72
CA ASP A 190 -4.79 -4.71 1.41
C ASP A 190 -4.64 -5.94 2.29
N VAL A 191 -5.70 -6.31 3.02
CA VAL A 191 -5.71 -7.49 3.89
C VAL A 191 -5.47 -8.76 3.09
N ALA A 192 -6.16 -8.95 1.96
CA ALA A 192 -5.97 -10.10 1.09
C ALA A 192 -4.56 -10.15 0.49
N TYR A 193 -4.03 -8.99 0.10
CA TYR A 193 -2.68 -8.89 -0.45
C TYR A 193 -1.61 -9.17 0.62
N PHE A 194 -1.82 -8.69 1.84
CA PHE A 194 -0.97 -8.99 2.98
C PHE A 194 -0.91 -10.49 3.25
N PHE A 195 -2.07 -11.16 3.34
CA PHE A 195 -2.12 -12.62 3.57
C PHE A 195 -1.37 -13.39 2.49
N SER A 196 -1.59 -13.06 1.22
CA SER A 196 -0.90 -13.74 0.10
C SER A 196 0.61 -13.51 0.09
N SER A 197 1.10 -12.51 0.80
CA SER A 197 2.53 -12.25 0.97
C SER A 197 3.15 -12.95 2.18
N CYS A 198 2.32 -13.46 3.10
CA CYS A 198 2.74 -14.13 4.32
C CYS A 198 2.60 -15.65 4.24
N TRP A 199 1.62 -16.14 3.50
CA TRP A 199 1.14 -17.52 3.53
C TRP A 199 1.08 -18.14 2.14
N ASP A 200 1.26 -19.44 2.07
CA ASP A 200 0.94 -20.23 0.88
C ASP A 200 -0.59 -20.41 0.71
N ALA A 201 -1.00 -21.09 -0.36
CA ALA A 201 -2.42 -21.26 -0.68
C ALA A 201 -3.18 -22.07 0.39
N GLN A 202 -2.56 -23.10 0.97
CA GLN A 202 -3.15 -23.95 2.00
C GLN A 202 -3.29 -23.18 3.33
N GLU A 203 -2.26 -22.45 3.72
CA GLU A 203 -2.30 -21.59 4.89
C GLU A 203 -3.33 -20.45 4.73
N CYS A 204 -3.41 -19.84 3.55
CA CYS A 204 -4.44 -18.85 3.25
C CYS A 204 -5.85 -19.43 3.45
N GLU A 205 -6.13 -20.62 2.92
CA GLU A 205 -7.44 -21.26 3.06
C GLU A 205 -7.78 -21.54 4.54
N ALA A 206 -6.82 -22.05 5.30
CA ALA A 206 -7.02 -22.41 6.71
C ALA A 206 -7.16 -21.20 7.65
N ARG A 207 -6.35 -20.15 7.45
CA ARG A 207 -6.20 -19.05 8.41
C ARG A 207 -7.07 -17.83 8.10
N THR A 208 -7.41 -17.58 6.82
CA THR A 208 -8.13 -16.37 6.40
C THR A 208 -9.43 -16.13 7.17
N PRO A 209 -10.33 -17.11 7.43
CA PRO A 209 -11.59 -16.83 8.13
C PRO A 209 -11.38 -16.19 9.50
N HIS A 210 -10.56 -16.81 10.34
CA HIS A 210 -10.28 -16.32 11.68
C HIS A 210 -9.54 -14.97 11.67
N THR A 211 -8.58 -14.82 10.79
CA THR A 211 -7.76 -13.60 10.70
C THR A 211 -8.56 -12.42 10.15
N LEU A 212 -9.54 -12.67 9.28
CA LEU A 212 -10.51 -11.64 8.87
C LEU A 212 -11.41 -11.19 10.01
N GLU A 213 -11.85 -12.10 10.87
CA GLU A 213 -12.64 -11.73 12.07
C GLU A 213 -11.82 -10.83 12.99
N LEU A 214 -10.54 -11.14 13.19
CA LEU A 214 -9.61 -10.30 13.95
C LEU A 214 -9.49 -8.91 13.31
N TYR A 215 -9.23 -8.83 12.00
CA TYR A 215 -9.14 -7.54 11.30
C TYR A 215 -10.41 -6.70 11.48
N PHE A 216 -11.60 -7.28 11.27
CA PHE A 216 -12.86 -6.54 11.42
C PHE A 216 -13.16 -6.14 12.86
N ARG A 217 -12.74 -6.93 13.83
CA ARG A 217 -12.84 -6.57 15.26
C ARG A 217 -12.00 -5.33 15.57
N ILE A 218 -10.73 -5.33 15.10
CA ILE A 218 -9.83 -4.19 15.28
C ILE A 218 -10.37 -2.96 14.55
N LEU A 219 -10.80 -3.10 13.30
CA LEU A 219 -11.36 -2.00 12.52
C LEU A 219 -12.55 -1.34 13.21
N ARG A 220 -13.48 -2.13 13.75
CA ARG A 220 -14.63 -1.60 14.50
C ARG A 220 -14.19 -0.81 15.73
N ALA A 221 -13.23 -1.34 16.49
CA ALA A 221 -12.69 -0.61 17.65
C ALA A 221 -12.08 0.73 17.23
N ARG A 222 -11.25 0.75 16.18
CA ARG A 222 -10.66 2.00 15.66
C ARG A 222 -11.70 3.01 15.17
N MET A 223 -12.80 2.56 14.60
CA MET A 223 -13.89 3.44 14.15
C MET A 223 -14.68 4.02 15.33
N THR A 224 -14.78 3.33 16.45
CA THR A 224 -15.53 3.80 17.63
C THR A 224 -14.72 4.81 18.46
N GLU A 225 -13.39 4.72 18.42
CA GLU A 225 -12.47 5.64 19.13
C GLU A 225 -12.33 7.02 18.43
N ARG A 226 -12.94 7.22 17.27
CA ARG A 226 -12.87 8.44 16.44
C ARG A 226 -14.22 9.16 16.37
#